data_9c1e1088308b4c57e451df9e004b3768
#
_entry.id   9c1e1088308b4c57e451df9e004b3768
#
_cell.length_a   1.000
_cell.length_b   1.000
_cell.length_c   1.000
_cell.angle_alpha   90.00
_cell.angle_beta   90.00
_cell.angle_gamma   90.00
#
_symmetry.space_group_name_H-M   'P 1'
#
loop_
_entity.id
_entity.type
_entity.pdbx_description
1 polymer ?
#
loop_
_entity_poly.entity_id
_entity_poly.type
_entity_poly.pdbx_seq_one_letter_code
_entity_poly.pdbx_strand_id
1 'polypeptide(L)'
;MDSIFPLGEKSDAYAQYFTGQSWLKMLTKNGVSIANVTFEPSCRNNWHIHSKGGQILLCTAGRGYYQEFGKPARELKPGDVVEIPPDVKHWHGAAPDSFFAHLAVEIPAEGGCTEWLEPVSDEEYGKLK
;
A
#
# COMPACT_ATOMS: atom_id res chain seq x y z
N MET A 1 -11.82 12.22 1.62
CA MET A 1 -10.91 11.14 2.06
C MET A 1 -10.98 10.95 3.58
N ASP A 2 -12.19 10.83 4.06
CA ASP A 2 -12.43 10.68 5.50
C ASP A 2 -12.02 9.32 6.02
N SER A 3 -11.23 9.32 7.09
CA SER A 3 -10.75 8.11 7.73
C SER A 3 -10.65 8.34 9.23
N ILE A 4 -10.65 7.25 10.00
CA ILE A 4 -10.50 7.32 11.46
C ILE A 4 -9.14 7.88 11.85
N PHE A 5 -8.11 7.57 11.06
CA PHE A 5 -6.76 7.99 11.36
C PHE A 5 -6.38 9.24 10.56
N PRO A 6 -5.48 10.08 11.10
CA PRO A 6 -5.07 11.31 10.42
C PRO A 6 -4.47 11.03 9.04
N LEU A 7 -4.75 11.93 8.09
CA LEU A 7 -4.23 11.83 6.73
C LEU A 7 -2.70 11.93 6.72
N GLY A 8 -2.16 12.84 7.49
CA GLY A 8 -0.73 13.09 7.51
C GLY A 8 -0.27 13.97 6.37
N GLU A 9 1.01 13.89 6.07
CA GLU A 9 1.63 14.74 5.07
C GLU A 9 1.76 13.98 3.74
N LYS A 10 1.91 14.74 2.66
CA LYS A 10 2.17 14.15 1.34
C LYS A 10 3.41 13.29 1.40
N SER A 11 3.35 12.13 0.75
CA SER A 11 4.46 11.16 0.76
C SER A 11 5.55 11.56 -0.24
N ASP A 12 6.03 12.80 -0.15
CA ASP A 12 6.98 13.33 -1.12
C ASP A 12 8.31 12.57 -1.13
N ALA A 13 8.74 12.07 0.03
CA ALA A 13 9.98 11.30 0.12
C ALA A 13 9.93 9.99 -0.68
N TYR A 14 8.74 9.48 -0.92
CA TYR A 14 8.54 8.22 -1.66
C TYR A 14 7.83 8.43 -2.99
N ALA A 15 7.66 9.69 -3.42
CA ALA A 15 6.87 10.00 -4.62
C ALA A 15 7.37 9.25 -5.86
N GLN A 16 8.66 9.00 -5.97
CA GLN A 16 9.24 8.27 -7.10
C GLN A 16 8.77 6.82 -7.20
N TYR A 17 8.20 6.28 -6.13
CA TYR A 17 7.73 4.89 -6.09
C TYR A 17 6.21 4.77 -6.21
N PHE A 18 5.54 5.88 -6.52
CA PHE A 18 4.08 5.92 -6.63
C PHE A 18 3.68 6.56 -7.95
N THR A 19 2.55 6.12 -8.49
CA THR A 19 1.83 6.83 -9.55
C THR A 19 0.66 7.50 -8.85
N GLY A 20 0.61 8.83 -8.90
CA GLY A 20 -0.41 9.62 -8.20
C GLY A 20 0.06 10.08 -6.82
N GLN A 21 -0.82 10.76 -6.11
CA GLN A 21 -0.51 11.35 -4.81
C GLN A 21 -0.96 10.44 -3.67
N SER A 22 -0.07 10.25 -2.70
CA SER A 22 -0.39 9.56 -1.46
C SER A 22 0.00 10.42 -0.27
N TRP A 23 -0.52 10.06 0.90
CA TRP A 23 -0.24 10.71 2.17
C TRP A 23 0.12 9.65 3.19
N LEU A 24 0.97 10.01 4.14
CA LEU A 24 1.42 9.07 5.15
C LEU A 24 1.45 9.74 6.52
N LYS A 25 0.89 9.07 7.50
CA LYS A 25 0.98 9.48 8.92
C LYS A 25 1.55 8.32 9.71
N MET A 26 2.75 8.52 10.26
CA MET A 26 3.34 7.52 11.15
C MET A 26 2.59 7.55 12.49
N LEU A 27 2.05 6.40 12.88
CA LEU A 27 1.28 6.29 14.12
C LEU A 27 2.14 5.83 15.30
N THR A 28 3.00 4.85 15.07
CA THR A 28 3.93 4.37 16.09
C THR A 28 5.17 3.78 15.46
N LYS A 29 6.29 3.86 16.18
CA LYS A 29 7.59 3.28 15.77
C LYS A 29 8.19 2.43 16.88
N ASN A 30 7.49 2.27 17.99
CA ASN A 30 8.04 1.57 19.16
C ASN A 30 7.88 0.06 18.97
N GLY A 31 8.97 -0.60 18.55
CA GLY A 31 8.96 -2.03 18.28
C GLY A 31 8.33 -2.35 16.94
N VAL A 32 7.05 -2.07 16.77
CA VAL A 32 6.32 -2.28 15.52
C VAL A 32 6.02 -0.93 14.90
N SER A 33 6.35 -0.75 13.62
CA SER A 33 6.01 0.47 12.88
C SER A 33 4.62 0.32 12.28
N ILE A 34 3.75 1.29 12.57
CA ILE A 34 2.41 1.34 11.99
C ILE A 34 2.19 2.72 11.41
N ALA A 35 1.83 2.78 10.14
CA ALA A 35 1.53 4.04 9.46
C ALA A 35 0.16 3.98 8.82
N ASN A 36 -0.52 5.12 8.79
CA ASN A 36 -1.74 5.27 7.99
C ASN A 36 -1.32 5.79 6.63
N VAL A 37 -1.64 5.05 5.58
CA VAL A 37 -1.31 5.42 4.20
C VAL A 37 -2.60 5.65 3.44
N THR A 38 -2.72 6.81 2.80
CA THR A 38 -3.91 7.19 2.04
C THR A 38 -3.50 7.47 0.60
N PHE A 39 -4.29 6.95 -0.34
CA PHE A 39 -4.06 7.07 -1.78
C PHE A 39 -5.22 7.83 -2.41
N GLU A 40 -4.94 8.83 -3.24
CA GLU A 40 -6.01 9.44 -4.04
C GLU A 40 -6.50 8.43 -5.08
N PRO A 41 -7.70 8.64 -5.67
CA PRO A 41 -8.18 7.73 -6.72
C PRO A 41 -7.12 7.53 -7.81
N SER A 42 -6.95 6.30 -8.24
CA SER A 42 -5.97 5.86 -9.23
C SER A 42 -4.52 5.83 -8.75
N CYS A 43 -4.23 6.28 -7.55
CA CYS A 43 -2.87 6.24 -7.00
C CYS A 43 -2.52 4.81 -6.61
N ARG A 44 -1.31 4.37 -6.98
CA ARG A 44 -0.80 3.05 -6.61
C ARG A 44 0.72 3.15 -6.45
N ASN A 45 1.26 2.25 -5.65
CA ASN A 45 2.72 2.16 -5.54
C ASN A 45 3.27 1.24 -6.63
N ASN A 46 4.59 1.30 -6.81
CA ASN A 46 5.27 0.42 -7.74
C ASN A 46 5.22 -1.01 -7.25
N TRP A 47 5.44 -1.96 -8.15
CA TRP A 47 5.75 -3.32 -7.74
C TRP A 47 6.92 -3.27 -6.78
N HIS A 48 6.87 -4.07 -5.72
CA HIS A 48 7.96 -4.10 -4.73
C HIS A 48 7.95 -5.40 -3.94
N ILE A 49 9.04 -5.62 -3.21
CA ILE A 49 9.27 -6.83 -2.42
C ILE A 49 9.77 -6.40 -1.05
N HIS A 50 9.22 -6.99 0.00
CA HIS A 50 9.75 -6.84 1.35
C HIS A 50 10.68 -8.00 1.62
N SER A 51 11.98 -7.72 1.79
CA SER A 51 12.96 -8.74 2.16
C SER A 51 12.89 -8.96 3.65
N LYS A 52 12.54 -10.17 4.05
CA LYS A 52 12.37 -10.55 5.46
C LYS A 52 11.18 -9.80 6.10
N GLY A 53 10.62 -10.34 7.15
CA GLY A 53 9.52 -9.74 7.89
C GLY A 53 8.19 -9.74 7.14
N GLY A 54 8.05 -8.88 6.15
CA GLY A 54 6.79 -8.70 5.44
C GLY A 54 5.98 -7.54 5.98
N GLN A 55 4.71 -7.48 5.60
CA GLN A 55 3.84 -6.36 5.96
C GLN A 55 2.40 -6.84 6.08
N ILE A 56 1.64 -6.19 6.95
CA ILE A 56 0.20 -6.46 7.07
C ILE A 56 -0.54 -5.17 6.77
N LEU A 57 -1.56 -5.24 5.93
CA LEU A 57 -2.42 -4.11 5.63
C LEU A 57 -3.77 -4.31 6.31
N LEU A 58 -4.21 -3.28 7.04
CA LEU A 58 -5.53 -3.24 7.66
C LEU A 58 -6.32 -2.14 6.96
N CYS A 59 -7.30 -2.52 6.14
CA CYS A 59 -8.04 -1.56 5.32
C CYS A 59 -9.06 -0.82 6.17
N THR A 60 -9.03 0.52 6.12
CA THR A 60 -9.82 1.35 7.02
C THR A 60 -10.83 2.24 6.31
N ALA A 61 -10.59 2.64 5.06
CA ALA A 61 -11.49 3.55 4.36
C ALA A 61 -11.33 3.45 2.85
N GLY A 62 -12.40 3.75 2.12
CA GLY A 62 -12.38 3.76 0.67
C GLY A 62 -12.33 2.37 0.07
N ARG A 63 -11.83 2.29 -1.18
CA ARG A 63 -11.75 1.04 -1.91
C ARG A 63 -10.44 0.98 -2.68
N GLY A 64 -9.78 -0.16 -2.66
CA GLY A 64 -8.49 -0.33 -3.31
C GLY A 64 -8.26 -1.72 -3.83
N TYR A 65 -7.02 -1.99 -4.21
CA TYR A 65 -6.61 -3.29 -4.76
C TYR A 65 -5.24 -3.69 -4.21
N TYR A 66 -5.06 -5.01 -4.17
CA TYR A 66 -3.78 -5.64 -3.88
C TYR A 66 -3.56 -6.74 -4.92
N GLN A 67 -2.35 -6.82 -5.47
CA GLN A 67 -2.04 -7.85 -6.45
C GLN A 67 -0.65 -8.40 -6.23
N GLU A 68 -0.55 -9.73 -6.20
CA GLU A 68 0.73 -10.43 -6.24
C GLU A 68 1.06 -10.73 -7.69
N PHE A 69 2.33 -10.65 -8.04
CA PHE A 69 2.78 -10.85 -9.41
C PHE A 69 2.35 -12.24 -9.91
N GLY A 70 1.73 -12.25 -11.08
CA GLY A 70 1.26 -13.50 -11.69
C GLY A 70 -0.11 -13.96 -11.23
N LYS A 71 -0.78 -13.19 -10.36
CA LYS A 71 -2.10 -13.53 -9.85
C LYS A 71 -3.10 -12.41 -10.12
N PRO A 72 -4.41 -12.73 -10.06
CA PRO A 72 -5.43 -11.67 -10.21
C PRO A 72 -5.37 -10.65 -9.08
N ALA A 73 -5.74 -9.42 -9.36
CA ALA A 73 -5.86 -8.39 -8.34
C ALA A 73 -7.03 -8.68 -7.42
N ARG A 74 -6.84 -8.41 -6.14
CA ARG A 74 -7.88 -8.58 -5.11
C ARG A 74 -8.41 -7.21 -4.73
N GLU A 75 -9.73 -7.05 -4.77
CA GLU A 75 -10.35 -5.81 -4.30
C GLU A 75 -10.30 -5.74 -2.77
N LEU A 76 -10.03 -4.56 -2.25
CA LEU A 76 -9.93 -4.30 -0.81
C LEU A 76 -10.96 -3.26 -0.40
N LYS A 77 -11.60 -3.50 0.74
CA LYS A 77 -12.58 -2.59 1.32
C LYS A 77 -12.37 -2.54 2.84
N PRO A 78 -12.98 -1.57 3.53
CA PRO A 78 -12.79 -1.46 4.99
C PRO A 78 -13.08 -2.76 5.72
N GLY A 79 -12.19 -3.14 6.62
CA GLY A 79 -12.27 -4.39 7.36
C GLY A 79 -11.44 -5.50 6.77
N ASP A 80 -10.95 -5.36 5.54
CA ASP A 80 -10.10 -6.40 4.95
C ASP A 80 -8.71 -6.35 5.53
N VAL A 81 -8.11 -7.52 5.65
CA VAL A 81 -6.73 -7.70 6.15
C VAL A 81 -5.93 -8.42 5.09
N VAL A 82 -4.76 -7.88 4.76
CA VAL A 82 -3.86 -8.51 3.79
C VAL A 82 -2.55 -8.82 4.50
N GLU A 83 -2.18 -10.09 4.51
CA GLU A 83 -0.86 -10.50 5.01
C GLU A 83 0.06 -10.63 3.81
N ILE A 84 1.09 -9.79 3.75
CA ILE A 84 2.05 -9.78 2.65
C ILE A 84 3.31 -10.49 3.13
N PRO A 85 3.56 -11.72 2.65
CA PRO A 85 4.75 -12.46 3.07
C PRO A 85 6.02 -11.79 2.55
N PRO A 86 7.18 -12.07 3.17
CA PRO A 86 8.44 -11.59 2.60
C PRO A 86 8.69 -12.23 1.24
N ASP A 87 9.44 -11.52 0.40
CA ASP A 87 9.90 -11.98 -0.91
C ASP A 87 8.80 -12.15 -1.97
N VAL A 88 7.61 -11.62 -1.72
CA VAL A 88 6.52 -11.65 -2.70
C VAL A 88 6.45 -10.31 -3.42
N LYS A 89 6.57 -10.36 -4.76
CA LYS A 89 6.44 -9.17 -5.59
C LYS A 89 4.96 -8.79 -5.67
N HIS A 90 4.65 -7.56 -5.27
CA HIS A 90 3.26 -7.09 -5.16
C HIS A 90 3.16 -5.59 -5.30
N TRP A 91 1.92 -5.10 -5.43
CA TRP A 91 1.59 -3.68 -5.32
C TRP A 91 0.23 -3.53 -4.67
N HIS A 92 -0.07 -2.33 -4.17
CA HIS A 92 -1.42 -1.98 -3.71
C HIS A 92 -1.68 -0.51 -4.00
N GLY A 93 -2.95 -0.13 -3.99
CA GLY A 93 -3.33 1.23 -4.28
C GLY A 93 -4.84 1.42 -4.31
N ALA A 94 -5.25 2.63 -4.68
CA ALA A 94 -6.65 3.01 -4.72
C ALA A 94 -7.33 2.51 -6.00
N ALA A 95 -8.66 2.38 -5.91
CA ALA A 95 -9.47 2.11 -7.09
C ALA A 95 -9.52 3.37 -7.98
N PRO A 96 -9.90 3.21 -9.25
CA PRO A 96 -9.98 4.39 -10.15
C PRO A 96 -10.99 5.44 -9.70
N ASP A 97 -12.03 5.03 -9.00
CA ASP A 97 -13.15 5.89 -8.61
C ASP A 97 -13.26 6.12 -7.11
N SER A 98 -12.24 5.77 -6.33
CA SER A 98 -12.29 5.94 -4.88
C SER A 98 -10.89 6.16 -4.31
N PHE A 99 -10.80 6.98 -3.27
CA PHE A 99 -9.59 7.00 -2.46
C PHE A 99 -9.51 5.68 -1.68
N PHE A 100 -8.35 5.40 -1.11
CA PHE A 100 -8.13 4.19 -0.34
C PHE A 100 -7.18 4.49 0.81
N ALA A 101 -7.52 4.00 2.00
CA ALA A 101 -6.65 4.17 3.16
C ALA A 101 -6.50 2.85 3.89
N HIS A 102 -5.29 2.58 4.36
CA HIS A 102 -5.02 1.40 5.16
C HIS A 102 -3.93 1.69 6.19
N LEU A 103 -3.92 0.88 7.24
CA LEU A 103 -2.77 0.85 8.14
C LEU A 103 -1.75 -0.11 7.56
N ALA A 104 -0.51 0.32 7.52
CA ALA A 104 0.61 -0.53 7.10
C ALA A 104 1.38 -0.92 8.34
N VAL A 105 1.37 -2.21 8.68
CA VAL A 105 2.05 -2.75 9.85
C VAL A 105 3.29 -3.48 9.36
N GLU A 106 4.47 -2.95 9.71
CA GLU A 106 5.73 -3.59 9.33
C GLU A 106 6.05 -4.70 10.32
N ILE A 107 6.29 -5.90 9.82
CA ILE A 107 6.69 -7.02 10.67
C ILE A 107 8.19 -6.87 10.95
N PRO A 108 8.60 -6.69 12.21
CA PRO A 108 10.02 -6.47 12.53
C PRO A 108 10.86 -7.67 12.10
N ALA A 109 11.99 -7.39 11.45
CA ALA A 109 12.93 -8.44 11.06
C ALA A 109 14.30 -7.80 10.88
N GLU A 110 15.31 -8.47 11.41
CA GLU A 110 16.69 -8.01 11.28
C GLU A 110 17.09 -8.04 9.81
N GLY A 111 17.61 -6.91 9.30
CA GLY A 111 18.01 -6.79 7.91
C GLY A 111 16.84 -6.65 6.94
N GLY A 112 15.62 -6.42 7.43
CA GLY A 112 14.47 -6.22 6.57
C GLY A 112 14.57 -4.93 5.78
N CYS A 113 14.19 -4.95 4.51
CA CYS A 113 14.17 -3.79 3.65
C CYS A 113 13.15 -3.96 2.53
N THR A 114 12.82 -2.84 1.88
CA THR A 114 11.90 -2.85 0.72
C THR A 114 12.71 -2.65 -0.54
N GLU A 115 12.52 -3.53 -1.51
CA GLU A 115 13.12 -3.40 -2.83
C GLU A 115 12.05 -2.87 -3.79
N TRP A 116 12.24 -1.66 -4.30
CA TRP A 116 11.30 -1.03 -5.23
C TRP A 116 11.62 -1.43 -6.67
N LEU A 117 10.57 -1.80 -7.41
CA LEU A 117 10.69 -2.31 -8.77
C LEU A 117 9.94 -1.38 -9.73
N GLU A 118 9.49 -1.93 -10.86
CA GLU A 118 8.87 -1.12 -11.90
C GLU A 118 7.47 -0.61 -11.49
N PRO A 119 7.01 0.51 -12.09
CA PRO A 119 5.65 0.98 -11.86
C PRO A 119 4.61 -0.01 -12.38
N VAL A 120 3.42 0.04 -11.81
CA VAL A 120 2.26 -0.66 -12.37
C VAL A 120 1.79 0.17 -13.55
N SER A 121 1.86 -0.38 -14.76
CA SER A 121 1.52 0.36 -15.96
C SER A 121 0.04 0.74 -15.99
N ASP A 122 -0.29 1.79 -16.74
CA ASP A 122 -1.68 2.19 -16.92
C ASP A 122 -2.49 1.09 -17.58
N GLU A 123 -1.84 0.31 -18.48
CA GLU A 123 -2.49 -0.82 -19.13
C GLU A 123 -2.87 -1.91 -18.13
N GLU A 124 -1.93 -2.29 -17.25
CA GLU A 124 -2.21 -3.28 -16.22
C GLU A 124 -3.28 -2.78 -15.26
N TYR A 125 -3.15 -1.55 -14.82
CA TYR A 125 -4.08 -0.95 -13.87
C TYR A 125 -5.49 -0.84 -14.47
N GLY A 126 -5.57 -0.51 -15.76
CA GLY A 126 -6.85 -0.36 -16.47
C GLY A 126 -7.64 -1.64 -16.61
N LYS A 127 -7.03 -2.80 -16.36
CA LYS A 127 -7.74 -4.09 -16.42
C LYS A 127 -8.47 -4.41 -15.14
N LEU A 128 -8.32 -3.61 -14.09
CA LEU A 128 -9.00 -3.82 -12.81
C LEU A 128 -10.48 -3.46 -12.94
N LYS A 129 -11.32 -4.18 -12.22
CA LYS A 129 -12.76 -3.95 -12.23
C LYS A 129 -13.26 -3.49 -10.87
#